data_7f7b9cd1e574e8a186d752e7ed80982c
#
_entry.id   7f7b9cd1e574e8a186d752e7ed80982c
#
_cell.length_a   1.000
_cell.length_b   1.000
_cell.length_c   1.000
_cell.angle_alpha   90.00
_cell.angle_beta   90.00
_cell.angle_gamma   90.00
#
_symmetry.space_group_name_H-M   'P 1'
#
loop_
_entity.id
_entity.type
_entity.pdbx_description
1 polymer ?
#
loop_
_entity_poly.entity_id
_entity_poly.type
_entity_poly.pdbx_seq_one_letter_code
_entity_poly.pdbx_strand_id
1 'polypeptide(L)'
;METMDRKEFLSLLGIGSAALALTYCFGGCQPGNNGPTAPTNVDFTLDLTNSTNSALNSNGGYLYHNGVIVAKTVNGSFVAVSQYCTHAGGTVVYSPNVNDFYCPVHGSVFSTGGSVINGPAPSPLVKYNTSLTGTSLRVYS
;
A
#
# COMPACT_ATOMS: atom_id res chain seq x y z
N MET A 1 -15.26 57.98 -3.39
CA MET A 1 -14.47 56.75 -3.55
C MET A 1 -13.20 57.10 -4.29
N GLU A 2 -12.12 57.38 -3.58
CA GLU A 2 -10.83 57.64 -4.20
C GLU A 2 -10.21 56.32 -4.63
N THR A 3 -9.92 56.21 -5.93
CA THR A 3 -9.24 55.06 -6.50
C THR A 3 -7.75 55.22 -6.23
N MET A 4 -7.20 54.39 -5.36
CA MET A 4 -5.76 54.32 -5.13
C MET A 4 -5.03 53.88 -6.40
N ASP A 5 -4.09 54.69 -6.85
CA ASP A 5 -3.32 54.46 -8.07
C ASP A 5 -2.31 53.33 -7.84
N ARG A 6 -2.12 52.49 -8.85
CA ARG A 6 -1.20 51.32 -8.79
C ARG A 6 0.24 51.66 -8.40
N LYS A 7 0.62 52.93 -8.55
CA LYS A 7 1.95 53.40 -8.17
C LYS A 7 2.11 53.65 -6.66
N GLU A 8 1.03 54.00 -5.96
CA GLU A 8 1.06 54.18 -4.52
C GLU A 8 1.10 52.84 -3.75
N PHE A 9 0.49 51.80 -4.30
CA PHE A 9 0.52 50.47 -3.70
C PHE A 9 1.95 49.85 -3.72
N LEU A 10 2.73 50.16 -4.76
CA LEU A 10 4.11 49.66 -4.88
C LEU A 10 5.10 50.41 -4.01
N SER A 11 4.80 51.66 -3.60
CA SER A 11 5.70 52.44 -2.72
C SER A 11 5.57 52.08 -1.25
N LEU A 12 4.45 51.48 -0.85
CA LEU A 12 4.24 51.01 0.54
C LEU A 12 4.95 49.70 0.84
N LEU A 13 5.45 48.99 -0.15
CA LEU A 13 6.21 47.74 0.01
C LEU A 13 7.74 47.94 0.09
N GLY A 14 8.19 49.18 0.07
CA GLY A 14 9.60 49.51 -0.13
C GLY A 14 10.35 50.20 0.99
N ILE A 15 10.00 50.08 2.26
CA ILE A 15 10.89 50.55 3.36
C ILE A 15 10.72 49.64 4.59
N GLY A 16 11.62 48.71 4.74
CA GLY A 16 11.75 47.90 5.93
C GLY A 16 12.95 46.98 5.78
N SER A 17 14.15 47.52 5.91
CA SER A 17 15.35 46.74 6.08
C SER A 17 15.28 46.00 7.41
N ALA A 18 14.79 44.79 7.42
CA ALA A 18 15.06 43.81 8.43
C ALA A 18 15.54 42.55 7.68
N ALA A 19 16.82 42.28 7.79
CA ALA A 19 17.41 41.02 7.37
C ALA A 19 16.77 39.90 8.17
N LEU A 20 15.64 39.41 7.71
CA LEU A 20 15.16 38.11 8.07
C LEU A 20 15.85 37.14 7.15
N ALA A 21 16.80 36.39 7.73
CA ALA A 21 17.33 35.20 7.13
C ALA A 21 16.14 34.31 6.75
N LEU A 22 15.71 34.38 5.50
CA LEU A 22 14.90 33.36 4.89
C LEU A 22 15.76 32.11 4.84
N THR A 23 15.70 31.36 5.93
CA THR A 23 16.05 29.95 5.87
C THR A 23 15.05 29.34 4.89
N TYR A 24 15.44 29.31 3.62
CA TYR A 24 14.78 28.48 2.65
C TYR A 24 14.95 27.06 3.15
N CYS A 25 13.95 26.60 3.88
CA CYS A 25 13.68 25.18 3.91
C CYS A 25 13.32 24.76 2.49
N PHE A 26 14.33 24.48 1.68
CA PHE A 26 14.22 23.52 0.60
C PHE A 26 14.02 22.15 1.25
N GLY A 27 12.99 22.02 2.06
CA GLY A 27 12.34 20.77 2.28
C GLY A 27 11.67 20.46 0.97
N GLY A 28 12.33 19.67 0.12
CA GLY A 28 11.68 19.13 -1.05
C GLY A 28 10.36 18.55 -0.57
N CYS A 29 9.26 18.99 -1.17
CA CYS A 29 8.04 18.22 -1.16
C CYS A 29 8.38 16.91 -1.86
N GLN A 30 8.96 15.98 -1.12
CA GLN A 30 8.82 14.58 -1.46
C GLN A 30 7.31 14.36 -1.43
N PRO A 31 6.70 13.91 -2.52
CA PRO A 31 5.34 13.41 -2.46
C PRO A 31 5.41 12.26 -1.47
N GLY A 32 5.09 12.56 -0.21
CA GLY A 32 5.04 11.57 0.84
C GLY A 32 3.98 10.59 0.40
N ASN A 33 4.39 9.39 0.01
CA ASN A 33 3.51 8.23 0.02
C ASN A 33 3.12 8.01 1.49
N ASN A 34 2.18 8.84 1.99
CA ASN A 34 1.60 8.69 3.32
C ASN A 34 0.59 7.54 3.36
N GLY A 35 0.65 6.64 2.37
CA GLY A 35 -0.11 5.41 2.39
C GLY A 35 0.56 4.34 3.25
N PRO A 36 -0.20 3.34 3.72
CA PRO A 36 0.35 2.22 4.44
C PRO A 36 1.37 1.50 3.57
N THR A 37 2.52 1.19 4.14
CA THR A 37 3.62 0.48 3.48
C THR A 37 3.56 -1.01 3.78
N ALA A 38 4.12 -1.80 2.88
CA ALA A 38 4.24 -3.24 3.09
C ALA A 38 5.01 -3.53 4.39
N PRO A 39 4.52 -4.45 5.24
CA PRO A 39 5.22 -4.82 6.46
C PRO A 39 6.58 -5.46 6.16
N THR A 40 7.56 -5.13 7.01
CA THR A 40 8.91 -5.73 7.00
C THR A 40 9.07 -6.67 8.19
N ASN A 41 10.06 -7.57 8.12
CA ASN A 41 10.33 -8.54 9.19
C ASN A 41 9.09 -9.37 9.55
N VAL A 42 8.38 -9.82 8.52
CA VAL A 42 7.19 -10.65 8.69
C VAL A 42 7.63 -12.05 9.14
N ASP A 43 7.06 -12.52 10.23
CA ASP A 43 7.16 -13.89 10.68
C ASP A 43 6.00 -14.21 11.64
N PHE A 44 5.00 -14.92 11.13
CA PHE A 44 3.88 -15.39 11.92
C PHE A 44 3.39 -16.75 11.44
N THR A 45 2.66 -17.45 12.31
CA THR A 45 2.08 -18.76 12.00
C THR A 45 0.57 -18.71 12.22
N LEU A 46 -0.17 -19.21 11.23
CA LEU A 46 -1.62 -19.37 11.28
C LEU A 46 -1.95 -20.83 11.52
N ASP A 47 -2.68 -21.11 12.58
CA ASP A 47 -3.23 -22.44 12.84
C ASP A 47 -4.52 -22.63 12.02
N LEU A 48 -4.51 -23.53 11.06
CA LEU A 48 -5.63 -23.80 10.17
C LEU A 48 -6.79 -24.54 10.86
N THR A 49 -6.58 -25.05 12.07
CA THR A 49 -7.67 -25.61 12.90
C THR A 49 -8.46 -24.54 13.63
N ASN A 50 -7.89 -23.33 13.74
CA ASN A 50 -8.58 -22.22 14.38
C ASN A 50 -9.68 -21.69 13.45
N SER A 51 -10.88 -21.49 13.99
CA SER A 51 -12.04 -20.99 13.25
C SER A 51 -11.82 -19.60 12.61
N THR A 52 -10.97 -18.76 13.19
CA THR A 52 -10.61 -17.45 12.63
C THR A 52 -9.84 -17.56 11.32
N ASN A 53 -9.18 -18.68 11.07
CA ASN A 53 -8.39 -18.95 9.86
C ASN A 53 -9.13 -19.89 8.88
N SER A 54 -10.40 -20.19 9.13
CA SER A 54 -11.19 -21.16 8.37
C SER A 54 -11.32 -20.84 6.88
N ALA A 55 -11.19 -19.58 6.50
CA ALA A 55 -11.17 -19.15 5.08
C ALA A 55 -10.06 -19.87 4.29
N LEU A 56 -8.92 -20.16 4.93
CA LEU A 56 -7.78 -20.84 4.29
C LEU A 56 -7.96 -22.35 4.17
N ASN A 57 -9.04 -22.93 4.68
CA ASN A 57 -9.34 -24.36 4.52
C ASN A 57 -9.94 -24.67 3.14
N SER A 58 -10.49 -23.68 2.46
CA SER A 58 -11.09 -23.82 1.13
C SER A 58 -10.22 -23.15 0.07
N ASN A 59 -10.09 -23.80 -1.09
CA ASN A 59 -9.44 -23.18 -2.25
C ASN A 59 -10.21 -21.92 -2.66
N GLY A 60 -9.51 -20.83 -2.92
CA GLY A 60 -10.08 -19.54 -3.20
C GLY A 60 -10.33 -18.66 -1.97
N GLY A 61 -10.17 -19.20 -0.77
CA GLY A 61 -10.28 -18.42 0.47
C GLY A 61 -9.03 -17.58 0.75
N TYR A 62 -9.23 -16.49 1.47
CA TYR A 62 -8.14 -15.61 1.90
C TYR A 62 -8.48 -14.89 3.21
N LEU A 63 -7.48 -14.37 3.86
CA LEU A 63 -7.61 -13.52 5.05
C LEU A 63 -6.50 -12.49 5.12
N TYR A 64 -6.67 -11.52 6.00
CA TYR A 64 -5.65 -10.50 6.30
C TYR A 64 -5.07 -10.74 7.68
N HIS A 65 -3.75 -10.61 7.78
CA HIS A 65 -3.04 -10.68 9.05
C HIS A 65 -1.83 -9.76 9.03
N ASN A 66 -1.79 -8.78 9.94
CA ASN A 66 -0.67 -7.85 10.14
C ASN A 66 -0.18 -7.16 8.83
N GLY A 67 -1.10 -6.69 7.98
CA GLY A 67 -0.74 -6.01 6.74
C GLY A 67 -0.41 -6.94 5.56
N VAL A 68 -0.59 -8.23 5.75
CA VAL A 68 -0.40 -9.28 4.74
C VAL A 68 -1.75 -9.86 4.35
N ILE A 69 -1.99 -10.06 3.06
CA ILE A 69 -3.06 -10.90 2.56
C ILE A 69 -2.51 -12.30 2.30
N VAL A 70 -3.11 -13.29 2.92
CA VAL A 70 -2.78 -14.71 2.74
C VAL A 70 -3.94 -15.38 2.02
N ALA A 71 -3.67 -16.05 0.91
CA ALA A 71 -4.70 -16.72 0.13
C ALA A 71 -4.33 -18.19 -0.12
N LYS A 72 -5.35 -19.04 -0.15
CA LYS A 72 -5.26 -20.39 -0.69
C LYS A 72 -5.74 -20.35 -2.14
N THR A 73 -4.82 -20.52 -3.06
CA THR A 73 -5.14 -20.45 -4.48
C THR A 73 -6.12 -21.55 -4.91
N VAL A 74 -6.70 -21.39 -6.08
CA VAL A 74 -7.60 -22.42 -6.67
C VAL A 74 -6.92 -23.77 -6.85
N ASN A 75 -5.59 -23.77 -6.95
CA ASN A 75 -4.77 -25.00 -7.05
C ASN A 75 -4.37 -25.56 -5.67
N GLY A 76 -4.81 -24.94 -4.58
CA GLY A 76 -4.53 -25.40 -3.22
C GLY A 76 -3.20 -24.92 -2.63
N SER A 77 -2.42 -24.12 -3.35
CA SER A 77 -1.16 -23.52 -2.87
C SER A 77 -1.45 -22.31 -2.00
N PHE A 78 -0.62 -22.06 -1.00
CA PHE A 78 -0.68 -20.83 -0.20
C PHE A 78 0.23 -19.76 -0.78
N VAL A 79 -0.29 -18.53 -0.86
CA VAL A 79 0.45 -17.34 -1.30
C VAL A 79 0.21 -16.22 -0.31
N ALA A 80 1.21 -15.37 -0.12
CA ALA A 80 1.13 -14.22 0.77
C ALA A 80 1.81 -13.00 0.15
N VAL A 81 1.12 -11.88 0.12
CA VAL A 81 1.64 -10.61 -0.39
C VAL A 81 1.22 -9.48 0.55
N SER A 82 1.84 -8.30 0.42
CA SER A 82 1.35 -7.11 1.09
C SER A 82 -0.11 -6.85 0.71
N GLN A 83 -0.95 -6.55 1.70
CA GLN A 83 -2.35 -6.18 1.42
C GLN A 83 -2.49 -4.78 0.82
N TYR A 84 -1.42 -3.97 0.84
CA TYR A 84 -1.47 -2.58 0.43
C TYR A 84 -1.06 -2.41 -1.03
N CYS A 85 -1.99 -1.91 -1.85
CA CYS A 85 -1.75 -1.59 -3.25
C CYS A 85 -0.65 -0.52 -3.39
N THR A 86 0.32 -0.76 -4.26
CA THR A 86 1.46 0.15 -4.47
C THR A 86 1.09 1.46 -5.16
N HIS A 87 -0.14 1.58 -5.69
CA HIS A 87 -0.62 2.83 -6.28
C HIS A 87 -0.96 3.87 -5.21
N ALA A 88 -1.87 3.56 -4.29
CA ALA A 88 -2.39 4.51 -3.30
C ALA A 88 -2.66 3.87 -1.92
N GLY A 89 -2.11 2.70 -1.64
CA GLY A 89 -2.27 2.01 -0.36
C GLY A 89 -3.64 1.37 -0.14
N GLY A 90 -4.47 1.25 -1.16
CA GLY A 90 -5.75 0.55 -1.08
C GLY A 90 -5.56 -0.93 -0.76
N THR A 91 -6.52 -1.53 -0.04
CA THR A 91 -6.46 -2.95 0.32
C THR A 91 -6.83 -3.83 -0.86
N VAL A 92 -5.93 -4.71 -1.27
CA VAL A 92 -6.18 -5.68 -2.33
C VAL A 92 -7.04 -6.84 -1.82
N VAL A 93 -7.77 -7.47 -2.73
CA VAL A 93 -8.56 -8.68 -2.50
C VAL A 93 -8.06 -9.81 -3.39
N TYR A 94 -8.24 -11.06 -2.98
CA TYR A 94 -7.95 -12.20 -3.84
C TYR A 94 -9.17 -12.56 -4.68
N SER A 95 -8.96 -12.74 -5.99
CA SER A 95 -9.99 -13.09 -6.97
C SER A 95 -9.79 -14.54 -7.44
N PRO A 96 -10.50 -15.51 -6.87
CA PRO A 96 -10.26 -16.92 -7.20
C PRO A 96 -10.61 -17.28 -8.65
N ASN A 97 -11.57 -16.59 -9.27
CA ASN A 97 -12.01 -16.87 -10.63
C ASN A 97 -10.91 -16.63 -11.68
N VAL A 98 -10.00 -15.70 -11.43
CA VAL A 98 -8.88 -15.35 -12.32
C VAL A 98 -7.53 -15.64 -11.67
N ASN A 99 -7.53 -16.10 -10.42
CA ASN A 99 -6.35 -16.46 -9.63
C ASN A 99 -5.32 -15.33 -9.55
N ASP A 100 -5.79 -14.13 -9.19
CA ASP A 100 -4.97 -12.93 -9.02
C ASP A 100 -5.41 -12.10 -7.80
N PHE A 101 -4.64 -11.04 -7.52
CA PHE A 101 -5.00 -10.02 -6.55
C PHE A 101 -5.51 -8.78 -7.27
N TYR A 102 -6.60 -8.20 -6.79
CA TYR A 102 -7.27 -7.04 -7.35
C TYR A 102 -7.36 -5.91 -6.34
N CYS A 103 -7.05 -4.69 -6.77
CA CYS A 103 -7.25 -3.50 -5.96
C CYS A 103 -8.54 -2.79 -6.38
N PRO A 104 -9.60 -2.80 -5.56
CA PRO A 104 -10.90 -2.22 -5.93
C PRO A 104 -10.91 -0.69 -5.97
N VAL A 105 -9.85 -0.03 -5.47
CA VAL A 105 -9.79 1.43 -5.41
C VAL A 105 -9.59 2.04 -6.79
N HIS A 106 -8.61 1.53 -7.58
CA HIS A 106 -8.32 2.05 -8.93
C HIS A 106 -8.15 0.95 -9.99
N GLY A 107 -8.46 -0.31 -9.66
CA GLY A 107 -8.47 -1.40 -10.63
C GLY A 107 -7.14 -2.04 -10.95
N SER A 108 -6.09 -1.82 -10.15
CA SER A 108 -4.82 -2.52 -10.31
C SER A 108 -4.97 -4.02 -10.10
N VAL A 109 -4.29 -4.82 -10.91
CA VAL A 109 -4.29 -6.28 -10.86
C VAL A 109 -2.87 -6.78 -10.70
N PHE A 110 -2.68 -7.76 -9.81
CA PHE A 110 -1.38 -8.36 -9.51
C PHE A 110 -1.50 -9.89 -9.57
N SER A 111 -0.46 -10.53 -10.06
CA SER A 111 -0.37 -11.99 -10.02
C SER A 111 -0.31 -12.52 -8.58
N THR A 112 -0.48 -13.81 -8.40
CA THR A 112 -0.29 -14.48 -7.09
C THR A 112 1.13 -14.31 -6.54
N GLY A 113 2.12 -14.01 -7.38
CA GLY A 113 3.48 -13.66 -6.99
C GLY A 113 3.69 -12.17 -6.71
N GLY A 114 2.66 -11.33 -6.81
CA GLY A 114 2.74 -9.90 -6.56
C GLY A 114 3.09 -9.03 -7.77
N SER A 115 3.44 -9.61 -8.91
CA SER A 115 3.80 -8.85 -10.13
C SER A 115 2.60 -8.08 -10.66
N VAL A 116 2.81 -6.86 -11.16
CA VAL A 116 1.74 -6.05 -11.77
C VAL A 116 1.30 -6.71 -13.09
N ILE A 117 0.01 -7.00 -13.21
CA ILE A 117 -0.61 -7.46 -14.46
C ILE A 117 -1.27 -6.28 -15.17
N ASN A 118 -1.97 -5.43 -14.39
CA ASN A 118 -2.63 -4.22 -14.90
C ASN A 118 -2.47 -3.07 -13.91
N GLY A 119 -2.09 -1.87 -14.45
CA GLY A 119 -1.96 -0.66 -13.64
C GLY A 119 -3.30 -0.11 -13.16
N PRO A 120 -3.25 0.99 -12.43
CA PRO A 120 -2.19 2.02 -12.35
C PRO A 120 -1.05 1.77 -11.34
N ALA A 121 -1.03 0.65 -10.62
CA ALA A 121 0.05 0.36 -9.67
C ALA A 121 1.44 0.42 -10.35
N PRO A 122 2.40 1.19 -9.79
CA PRO A 122 3.70 1.41 -10.41
C PRO A 122 4.72 0.28 -10.15
N SER A 123 4.49 -0.55 -9.15
CA SER A 123 5.42 -1.58 -8.69
C SER A 123 4.71 -2.81 -8.15
N PRO A 124 5.40 -3.97 -8.09
CA PRO A 124 4.83 -5.19 -7.53
C PRO A 124 4.45 -5.05 -6.06
N LEU A 125 3.51 -5.89 -5.60
CA LEU A 125 3.29 -6.13 -4.18
C LEU A 125 4.50 -6.88 -3.60
N VAL A 126 4.88 -6.56 -2.36
CA VAL A 126 5.88 -7.36 -1.65
C VAL A 126 5.34 -8.76 -1.43
N LYS A 127 6.10 -9.76 -1.84
CA LYS A 127 5.78 -11.16 -1.66
C LYS A 127 6.45 -11.70 -0.39
N TYR A 128 5.74 -12.54 0.34
CA TYR A 128 6.24 -13.26 1.51
C TYR A 128 6.27 -14.76 1.22
N ASN A 129 7.18 -15.45 1.91
CA ASN A 129 7.29 -16.90 1.83
C ASN A 129 6.18 -17.57 2.65
N THR A 130 5.75 -18.73 2.22
CA THR A 130 4.79 -19.57 2.95
C THR A 130 5.34 -20.97 3.14
N SER A 131 5.11 -21.57 4.30
CA SER A 131 5.50 -22.94 4.61
C SER A 131 4.41 -23.60 5.45
N LEU A 132 3.85 -24.69 4.96
CA LEU A 132 2.85 -25.47 5.65
C LEU A 132 3.50 -26.71 6.31
N THR A 133 3.31 -26.84 7.62
CA THR A 133 3.72 -28.05 8.37
C THR A 133 2.51 -28.53 9.17
N GLY A 134 1.94 -29.68 8.78
CA GLY A 134 0.69 -30.15 9.36
C GLY A 134 -0.45 -29.14 9.14
N THR A 135 -0.98 -28.57 10.21
CA THR A 135 -2.01 -27.53 10.20
C THR A 135 -1.47 -26.12 10.46
N SER A 136 -0.14 -25.98 10.58
CA SER A 136 0.52 -24.70 10.87
C SER A 136 1.08 -24.10 9.60
N LEU A 137 0.48 -22.99 9.16
CA LEU A 137 0.93 -22.21 8.01
C LEU A 137 1.79 -21.04 8.49
N ARG A 138 3.11 -21.10 8.26
CA ARG A 138 4.05 -20.01 8.53
C ARG A 138 4.12 -19.08 7.33
N VAL A 139 4.11 -17.77 7.60
CA VAL A 139 4.34 -16.69 6.62
C VAL A 139 5.52 -15.84 7.09
N TYR A 140 6.52 -15.67 6.23
CA TYR A 140 7.77 -14.99 6.63
C TYR A 140 8.43 -14.27 5.43
N SER A 141 9.23 -13.24 5.75
CA SER A 141 10.06 -12.50 4.80
C SER A 141 11.48 -13.04 4.68
#